data_f3fdeb44890397bcd6bd28efc51e2489
#
_entry.id   f3fdeb44890397bcd6bd28efc51e2489
#
_cell.length_a   1.000
_cell.length_b   1.000
_cell.length_c   1.000
_cell.angle_alpha   90.00
_cell.angle_beta   90.00
_cell.angle_gamma   90.00
#
_symmetry.space_group_name_H-M   'P 1'
#
loop_
_entity.id
_entity.type
_entity.pdbx_description
1 polymer ?
#
loop_
_entity_poly.entity_id
_entity_poly.type
_entity_poly.pdbx_seq_one_letter_code
_entity_poly.pdbx_strand_id
1 'polypeptide(L)'
;MWVPRVMNGYPAKKGDVPYQVAIKGLVNRRLRKYKTSCGATIIKPKKCVSAAHCFHVIGGVCRDLFYPGYERVCQADEKTYVDKFAVAGNLDNVAVFQEDPDSQWRTIQKVFYPKKYKFPLHDIAIVFLHQPFIYNAYVGEIPTASLNVDYIGQCLVSGYGRTGHKENDQSTKLLLANLVLLPKKPCNKLHRKMMDDFVCTASSPTDVGKGDSGGPLVCAHTGDPNEKDKGVLVGVVSGHSVGKGSFFTRVSKYKKFLEKTKSGAYSTHSSQHCTFIFLGLIYLTVFLF
;
A
#
# COMPACT_ATOMS: atom_id res chain seq x y z
N MET A 1 -11.88 15.86 29.20
CA MET A 1 -10.50 15.30 29.08
C MET A 1 -10.32 14.79 27.67
N TRP A 2 -9.61 15.51 26.81
CA TRP A 2 -9.39 15.15 25.41
C TRP A 2 -8.35 14.03 25.33
N VAL A 3 -8.72 12.88 24.77
CA VAL A 3 -7.80 11.77 24.53
C VAL A 3 -7.28 11.91 23.11
N PRO A 4 -5.96 12.07 22.89
CA PRO A 4 -5.39 12.23 21.55
C PRO A 4 -5.52 10.94 20.74
N ARG A 5 -5.95 11.05 19.46
CA ARG A 5 -6.24 9.89 18.58
C ARG A 5 -5.78 10.16 17.16
N VAL A 6 -5.18 9.20 16.42
CA VAL A 6 -4.06 9.42 15.49
C VAL A 6 -3.36 10.56 16.15
N MET A 7 -2.34 10.47 16.86
CA MET A 7 -1.97 11.48 17.85
C MET A 7 -2.64 12.87 17.57
N ASN A 8 -3.77 13.22 18.27
CA ASN A 8 -4.65 14.39 18.05
C ASN A 8 -5.52 14.41 16.76
N GLY A 9 -5.84 13.26 16.18
CA GLY A 9 -6.82 13.17 15.10
C GLY A 9 -8.28 13.19 15.58
N TYR A 10 -9.20 13.17 14.65
CA TYR A 10 -10.66 13.14 14.88
C TYR A 10 -11.29 11.97 14.15
N PRO A 11 -12.44 11.43 14.64
CA PRO A 11 -13.12 10.31 14.01
C PRO A 11 -13.60 10.65 12.59
N ALA A 12 -13.35 9.74 11.65
CA ALA A 12 -13.88 9.83 10.30
C ALA A 12 -15.39 9.54 10.28
N LYS A 13 -16.08 10.18 9.36
CA LYS A 13 -17.45 9.83 8.95
C LYS A 13 -17.43 8.99 7.68
N LYS A 14 -18.48 8.21 7.43
CA LYS A 14 -18.62 7.47 6.15
C LYS A 14 -18.56 8.45 4.97
N GLY A 15 -17.71 8.15 3.99
CA GLY A 15 -17.52 8.99 2.79
C GLY A 15 -16.51 10.11 2.91
N ASP A 16 -15.94 10.40 4.09
CA ASP A 16 -14.87 11.41 4.22
C ASP A 16 -13.64 11.03 3.37
N VAL A 17 -13.22 9.77 3.46
CA VAL A 17 -12.06 9.21 2.77
C VAL A 17 -12.45 7.91 2.04
N PRO A 18 -13.22 8.01 0.93
CA PRO A 18 -13.76 6.83 0.24
C PRO A 18 -12.69 5.91 -0.34
N TYR A 19 -11.47 6.39 -0.49
CA TYR A 19 -10.30 5.66 -0.96
C TYR A 19 -9.58 4.85 0.13
N GLN A 20 -9.96 5.00 1.41
CA GLN A 20 -9.35 4.29 2.53
C GLN A 20 -9.67 2.80 2.47
N VAL A 21 -8.64 1.98 2.62
CA VAL A 21 -8.74 0.52 2.76
C VAL A 21 -8.06 0.09 4.06
N ALA A 22 -8.68 -0.83 4.77
CA ALA A 22 -8.08 -1.57 5.88
C ALA A 22 -7.65 -2.95 5.41
N ILE A 23 -6.39 -3.31 5.59
CA ILE A 23 -5.92 -4.69 5.45
C ILE A 23 -6.18 -5.40 6.78
N LYS A 24 -7.19 -6.25 6.80
CA LYS A 24 -7.68 -6.91 8.02
C LYS A 24 -7.31 -8.38 8.05
N GLY A 25 -6.68 -8.81 9.16
CA GLY A 25 -6.38 -10.22 9.45
C GLY A 25 -7.35 -10.81 10.49
N LEU A 26 -7.52 -12.12 10.45
CA LEU A 26 -8.40 -12.86 11.34
C LEU A 26 -7.87 -12.82 12.79
N VAL A 27 -8.70 -12.39 13.75
CA VAL A 27 -8.38 -12.39 15.18
C VAL A 27 -9.28 -13.30 16.02
N ASN A 28 -10.47 -13.61 15.53
CA ASN A 28 -11.38 -14.57 16.16
C ASN A 28 -12.16 -15.33 15.09
N ARG A 29 -11.83 -16.62 14.91
CA ARG A 29 -12.47 -17.49 13.89
C ARG A 29 -13.96 -17.75 14.19
N ARG A 30 -14.29 -18.01 15.44
CA ARG A 30 -15.69 -18.34 15.83
C ARG A 30 -16.63 -17.18 15.57
N LEU A 31 -16.20 -15.97 15.88
CA LEU A 31 -16.99 -14.73 15.69
C LEU A 31 -16.73 -14.07 14.35
N ARG A 32 -15.90 -14.65 13.47
CA ARG A 32 -15.46 -14.08 12.20
C ARG A 32 -15.02 -12.61 12.34
N LYS A 33 -14.27 -12.31 13.42
CA LYS A 33 -13.74 -10.98 13.70
C LYS A 33 -12.37 -10.83 13.09
N TYR A 34 -12.16 -9.67 12.44
CA TYR A 34 -10.93 -9.28 11.77
C TYR A 34 -10.48 -7.92 12.29
N LYS A 35 -9.18 -7.76 12.48
CA LYS A 35 -8.55 -6.52 12.96
C LYS A 35 -7.64 -5.95 11.88
N THR A 36 -7.60 -4.62 11.77
CA THR A 36 -6.71 -3.92 10.88
C THR A 36 -5.26 -4.12 11.30
N SER A 37 -4.44 -4.61 10.37
CA SER A 37 -2.98 -4.73 10.52
C SER A 37 -2.23 -3.61 9.81
N CYS A 38 -2.75 -3.16 8.67
CA CYS A 38 -2.22 -2.08 7.86
C CYS A 38 -3.34 -1.34 7.13
N GLY A 39 -3.04 -0.12 6.69
CA GLY A 39 -3.84 0.63 5.74
C GLY A 39 -3.47 0.30 4.29
N ALA A 40 -4.32 0.71 3.37
CA ALA A 40 -4.06 0.78 1.93
C ALA A 40 -4.98 1.84 1.30
N THR A 41 -4.76 2.13 0.02
CA THR A 41 -5.47 3.18 -0.72
C THR A 41 -5.95 2.65 -2.06
N ILE A 42 -7.22 2.82 -2.40
CA ILE A 42 -7.78 2.45 -3.71
C ILE A 42 -7.24 3.42 -4.77
N ILE A 43 -6.52 2.91 -5.77
CA ILE A 43 -6.06 3.69 -6.93
C ILE A 43 -6.71 3.24 -8.23
N LYS A 44 -7.33 2.06 -8.25
CA LYS A 44 -8.18 1.48 -9.31
C LYS A 44 -9.12 0.44 -8.70
N PRO A 45 -10.22 0.05 -9.36
CA PRO A 45 -11.21 -0.87 -8.77
C PRO A 45 -10.65 -2.18 -8.23
N LYS A 46 -9.60 -2.74 -8.85
CA LYS A 46 -8.92 -3.97 -8.42
C LYS A 46 -7.51 -3.76 -7.88
N LYS A 47 -7.10 -2.51 -7.62
CA LYS A 47 -5.71 -2.18 -7.33
C LYS A 47 -5.61 -1.16 -6.21
N CYS A 48 -4.95 -1.55 -5.13
CA CYS A 48 -4.62 -0.67 -4.01
C CYS A 48 -3.12 -0.47 -3.87
N VAL A 49 -2.74 0.63 -3.25
CA VAL A 49 -1.35 0.90 -2.79
C VAL A 49 -1.30 0.76 -1.29
N SER A 50 -0.22 0.15 -0.78
CA SER A 50 0.10 0.00 0.64
C SER A 50 1.62 0.07 0.85
N ALA A 51 2.10 -0.19 2.05
CA ALA A 51 3.53 -0.30 2.35
C ALA A 51 4.06 -1.72 2.14
N ALA A 52 5.30 -1.86 1.68
CA ALA A 52 5.94 -3.16 1.46
C ALA A 52 6.11 -3.94 2.77
N HIS A 53 6.44 -3.25 3.88
CA HIS A 53 6.63 -3.89 5.18
C HIS A 53 5.37 -4.59 5.73
N CYS A 54 4.17 -4.25 5.23
CA CYS A 54 2.92 -4.92 5.58
C CYS A 54 2.83 -6.37 5.06
N PHE A 55 3.65 -6.71 4.05
CA PHE A 55 3.62 -7.98 3.33
C PHE A 55 5.00 -8.65 3.21
N HIS A 56 6.05 -8.00 3.67
CA HIS A 56 7.40 -8.54 3.68
C HIS A 56 7.67 -9.31 4.98
N VAL A 57 8.21 -10.51 4.86
CA VAL A 57 8.70 -11.31 5.99
C VAL A 57 10.23 -11.34 5.93
N ILE A 58 10.89 -11.02 7.03
CA ILE A 58 12.36 -11.10 7.14
C ILE A 58 12.77 -12.56 6.91
N GLY A 59 13.67 -12.79 5.95
CA GLY A 59 14.07 -14.14 5.53
C GLY A 59 13.05 -14.87 4.65
N GLY A 60 11.91 -14.25 4.34
CA GLY A 60 10.90 -14.80 3.43
C GLY A 60 11.35 -14.79 1.97
N VAL A 61 10.81 -15.74 1.21
CA VAL A 61 11.11 -15.87 -0.23
C VAL A 61 10.37 -14.78 -1.01
N CYS A 62 11.14 -13.95 -1.70
CA CYS A 62 10.63 -13.04 -2.72
C CYS A 62 10.67 -13.74 -4.08
N ARG A 63 9.53 -13.97 -4.70
CA ARG A 63 9.50 -14.40 -6.09
C ARG A 63 9.86 -13.22 -6.99
N ASP A 64 11.08 -13.25 -7.51
CA ASP A 64 11.63 -12.20 -8.36
C ASP A 64 11.01 -12.23 -9.75
N LEU A 65 10.46 -11.11 -10.17
CA LEU A 65 9.79 -10.96 -11.46
C LEU A 65 10.35 -9.74 -12.20
N PHE A 66 10.48 -9.88 -13.50
CA PHE A 66 10.85 -8.78 -14.37
C PHE A 66 9.61 -8.12 -14.98
N TYR A 67 9.53 -6.79 -14.87
CA TYR A 67 8.51 -5.99 -15.52
C TYR A 67 9.12 -5.12 -16.61
N PRO A 68 8.71 -5.28 -17.88
CA PRO A 68 9.21 -4.45 -18.97
C PRO A 68 8.99 -2.95 -18.68
N GLY A 69 10.10 -2.19 -18.69
CA GLY A 69 10.07 -0.74 -18.46
C GLY A 69 9.96 -0.29 -17.00
N TYR A 70 10.09 -1.23 -16.05
CA TYR A 70 10.34 -0.97 -14.64
C TYR A 70 11.42 -1.93 -14.13
N GLU A 71 12.00 -1.61 -12.97
CA GLU A 71 12.97 -2.46 -12.30
C GLU A 71 12.33 -3.79 -11.82
N ARG A 72 13.16 -4.71 -11.37
CA ARG A 72 12.73 -6.00 -10.82
C ARG A 72 11.81 -5.79 -9.62
N VAL A 73 10.75 -6.59 -9.53
CA VAL A 73 9.78 -6.58 -8.43
C VAL A 73 9.76 -7.93 -7.72
N CYS A 74 9.42 -7.89 -6.45
CA CYS A 74 9.09 -9.05 -5.64
C CYS A 74 7.59 -9.28 -5.64
N GLN A 75 7.16 -10.51 -5.94
CA GLN A 75 5.86 -10.97 -5.48
C GLN A 75 5.99 -11.46 -4.04
N ALA A 76 5.19 -10.90 -3.14
CA ALA A 76 5.16 -11.31 -1.75
C ALA A 76 4.74 -12.78 -1.61
N ASP A 77 5.23 -13.45 -0.57
CA ASP A 77 4.77 -14.78 -0.19
C ASP A 77 3.27 -14.73 0.14
N GLU A 78 2.50 -15.64 -0.47
CA GLU A 78 1.05 -15.70 -0.31
C GLU A 78 0.61 -15.85 1.14
N LYS A 79 1.41 -16.53 1.97
CA LYS A 79 1.20 -16.67 3.42
C LYS A 79 1.07 -15.33 4.15
N THR A 80 1.60 -14.24 3.57
CA THR A 80 1.53 -12.91 4.18
C THR A 80 0.16 -12.26 4.04
N TYR A 81 -0.69 -12.73 3.11
CA TYR A 81 -1.95 -12.07 2.78
C TYR A 81 -3.13 -13.01 2.49
N VAL A 82 -2.95 -14.32 2.36
CA VAL A 82 -4.02 -15.28 2.00
C VAL A 82 -5.21 -15.23 2.98
N ASP A 83 -4.94 -15.05 4.26
CA ASP A 83 -5.97 -14.96 5.31
C ASP A 83 -6.39 -13.51 5.62
N LYS A 84 -6.03 -12.57 4.77
CA LYS A 84 -6.37 -11.15 4.95
C LYS A 84 -7.37 -10.67 3.91
N PHE A 85 -8.16 -9.70 4.31
CA PHE A 85 -9.08 -8.97 3.44
C PHE A 85 -8.64 -7.53 3.27
N ALA A 86 -8.80 -7.00 2.07
CA ALA A 86 -8.86 -5.57 1.81
C ALA A 86 -10.31 -5.10 2.01
N VAL A 87 -10.54 -4.20 2.96
CA VAL A 87 -11.88 -3.76 3.36
C VAL A 87 -12.01 -2.26 3.17
N ALA A 88 -12.98 -1.84 2.36
CA ALA A 88 -13.31 -0.44 2.11
C ALA A 88 -14.72 -0.11 2.63
N GLY A 89 -15.01 1.19 2.86
CA GLY A 89 -16.32 1.65 3.36
C GLY A 89 -16.59 1.29 4.83
N ASN A 90 -15.58 0.85 5.57
CA ASN A 90 -15.69 0.43 6.98
C ASN A 90 -14.90 1.37 7.89
N LEU A 91 -15.52 1.80 8.97
CA LEU A 91 -14.89 2.71 9.95
C LEU A 91 -14.31 1.98 11.16
N ASP A 92 -14.63 0.70 11.37
CA ASP A 92 -14.20 -0.05 12.55
C ASP A 92 -12.81 -0.64 12.38
N ASN A 93 -11.96 -0.51 13.40
CA ASN A 93 -10.66 -1.20 13.44
C ASN A 93 -10.84 -2.71 13.54
N VAL A 94 -11.71 -3.17 14.45
CA VAL A 94 -12.14 -4.56 14.55
C VAL A 94 -13.55 -4.66 13.98
N ALA A 95 -13.74 -5.50 12.96
CA ALA A 95 -15.03 -5.67 12.30
C ALA A 95 -15.38 -7.16 12.18
N VAL A 96 -16.67 -7.47 12.26
CA VAL A 96 -17.20 -8.78 11.89
C VAL A 96 -17.37 -8.84 10.38
N PHE A 97 -17.02 -9.97 9.78
CA PHE A 97 -17.10 -10.15 8.33
C PHE A 97 -18.52 -9.93 7.83
N GLN A 98 -18.71 -8.96 6.90
CA GLN A 98 -19.98 -8.61 6.25
C GLN A 98 -21.10 -8.14 7.19
N GLU A 99 -20.81 -7.73 8.43
CA GLU A 99 -21.84 -7.18 9.33
C GLU A 99 -22.29 -5.78 8.93
N ASP A 100 -21.36 -4.91 8.52
CA ASP A 100 -21.67 -3.57 8.00
C ASP A 100 -22.01 -3.66 6.51
N PRO A 101 -23.27 -3.35 6.08
CA PRO A 101 -23.71 -3.49 4.69
C PRO A 101 -23.00 -2.55 3.72
N ASP A 102 -22.46 -1.44 4.21
CA ASP A 102 -21.71 -0.48 3.38
C ASP A 102 -20.25 -0.91 3.17
N SER A 103 -19.77 -1.86 3.98
CA SER A 103 -18.40 -2.34 3.87
C SER A 103 -18.23 -3.35 2.74
N GLN A 104 -17.18 -3.18 1.96
CA GLN A 104 -16.82 -4.08 0.88
C GLN A 104 -15.56 -4.85 1.23
N TRP A 105 -15.69 -6.17 1.33
CA TRP A 105 -14.63 -7.12 1.67
C TRP A 105 -14.12 -7.79 0.40
N ARG A 106 -12.81 -7.71 0.13
CA ARG A 106 -12.18 -8.31 -1.04
C ARG A 106 -10.99 -9.16 -0.63
N THR A 107 -10.90 -10.36 -1.16
CA THR A 107 -9.73 -11.21 -1.01
C THR A 107 -8.58 -10.67 -1.84
N ILE A 108 -7.37 -10.79 -1.31
CA ILE A 108 -6.15 -10.33 -1.97
C ILE A 108 -5.68 -11.42 -2.93
N GLN A 109 -5.46 -11.04 -4.19
CA GLN A 109 -5.00 -11.93 -5.25
C GLN A 109 -3.48 -12.06 -5.28
N LYS A 110 -2.80 -10.91 -5.30
CA LYS A 110 -1.33 -10.82 -5.37
C LYS A 110 -0.86 -9.52 -4.76
N VAL A 111 0.36 -9.54 -4.23
CA VAL A 111 1.03 -8.34 -3.73
C VAL A 111 2.41 -8.24 -4.34
N PHE A 112 2.77 -7.05 -4.82
CA PHE A 112 4.08 -6.76 -5.38
C PHE A 112 4.70 -5.55 -4.70
N TYR A 113 6.03 -5.61 -4.53
CA TYR A 113 6.82 -4.48 -4.05
C TYR A 113 8.18 -4.43 -4.79
N PRO A 114 8.87 -3.28 -4.80
CA PRO A 114 10.17 -3.16 -5.46
C PRO A 114 11.17 -4.17 -4.91
N LYS A 115 11.94 -4.86 -5.77
CA LYS A 115 12.99 -5.81 -5.31
C LYS A 115 14.04 -5.14 -4.43
N LYS A 116 14.29 -3.86 -4.63
CA LYS A 116 15.22 -3.06 -3.83
C LYS A 116 14.66 -2.66 -2.45
N TYR A 117 13.45 -3.13 -2.10
CA TYR A 117 12.89 -2.84 -0.79
C TYR A 117 13.85 -3.24 0.33
N LYS A 118 14.15 -2.28 1.17
CA LYS A 118 14.89 -2.43 2.43
C LYS A 118 14.41 -1.33 3.36
N PHE A 119 13.62 -1.69 4.35
CA PHE A 119 13.01 -0.69 5.23
C PHE A 119 14.00 0.37 5.73
N PRO A 120 13.66 1.65 5.66
CA PRO A 120 12.42 2.25 5.14
C PRO A 120 12.44 2.56 3.63
N LEU A 121 13.53 2.24 2.91
CA LEU A 121 13.69 2.53 1.47
C LEU A 121 12.79 1.63 0.62
N HIS A 122 12.18 2.22 -0.41
CA HIS A 122 11.29 1.54 -1.35
C HIS A 122 10.08 0.86 -0.68
N ASP A 123 9.62 1.42 0.45
CA ASP A 123 8.53 0.87 1.25
C ASP A 123 7.15 1.21 0.65
N ILE A 124 6.86 0.57 -0.48
CA ILE A 124 5.60 0.69 -1.22
C ILE A 124 5.23 -0.67 -1.81
N ALA A 125 3.94 -1.00 -1.80
CA ALA A 125 3.41 -2.22 -2.39
C ALA A 125 2.16 -1.96 -3.21
N ILE A 126 1.93 -2.80 -4.24
CA ILE A 126 0.67 -2.88 -4.96
C ILE A 126 -0.06 -4.14 -4.50
N VAL A 127 -1.31 -3.97 -4.12
CA VAL A 127 -2.23 -5.04 -3.71
C VAL A 127 -3.28 -5.21 -4.81
N PHE A 128 -3.27 -6.35 -5.48
CA PHE A 128 -4.31 -6.74 -6.44
C PHE A 128 -5.38 -7.56 -5.76
N LEU A 129 -6.63 -7.32 -6.16
CA LEU A 129 -7.81 -7.96 -5.60
C LEU A 129 -8.42 -8.95 -6.59
N HIS A 130 -9.01 -10.04 -6.09
CA HIS A 130 -9.75 -10.99 -6.93
C HIS A 130 -10.98 -10.33 -7.58
N GLN A 131 -11.71 -9.51 -6.82
CA GLN A 131 -12.89 -8.80 -7.27
C GLN A 131 -12.71 -7.28 -7.13
N PRO A 132 -13.31 -6.47 -8.02
CA PRO A 132 -13.23 -5.02 -7.91
C PRO A 132 -14.02 -4.50 -6.71
N PHE A 133 -13.60 -3.36 -6.17
CA PHE A 133 -14.49 -2.52 -5.39
C PHE A 133 -15.54 -1.89 -6.31
N ILE A 134 -16.76 -1.79 -5.81
CA ILE A 134 -17.88 -1.11 -6.48
C ILE A 134 -17.93 0.30 -5.91
N TYR A 135 -17.73 1.31 -6.76
CA TYR A 135 -17.71 2.69 -6.32
C TYR A 135 -19.09 3.20 -5.95
N ASN A 136 -19.18 3.91 -4.83
CA ASN A 136 -20.38 4.53 -4.29
C ASN A 136 -19.98 5.75 -3.42
N ALA A 137 -20.91 6.28 -2.63
CA ALA A 137 -20.64 7.42 -1.74
C ALA A 137 -19.54 7.16 -0.69
N TYR A 138 -19.28 5.88 -0.35
CA TYR A 138 -18.36 5.47 0.73
C TYR A 138 -17.08 4.78 0.24
N VAL A 139 -17.06 4.39 -1.02
CA VAL A 139 -15.95 3.64 -1.65
C VAL A 139 -15.63 4.24 -3.01
N GLY A 140 -14.38 4.70 -3.20
CA GLY A 140 -13.93 5.32 -4.44
C GLY A 140 -12.42 5.34 -4.54
N GLU A 141 -11.89 5.64 -5.72
CA GLU A 141 -10.45 5.77 -5.95
C GLU A 141 -9.95 7.19 -5.71
N ILE A 142 -8.66 7.32 -5.46
CA ILE A 142 -7.91 8.58 -5.46
C ILE A 142 -6.79 8.52 -6.50
N PRO A 143 -6.55 9.57 -7.29
CA PRO A 143 -5.43 9.61 -8.20
C PRO A 143 -4.09 9.66 -7.45
N THR A 144 -3.05 9.12 -8.08
CA THR A 144 -1.68 9.18 -7.56
C THR A 144 -0.96 10.42 -8.06
N ALA A 145 -0.15 11.04 -7.21
CA ALA A 145 0.65 12.22 -7.56
C ALA A 145 1.61 11.92 -8.71
N SER A 146 1.65 12.83 -9.68
CA SER A 146 2.47 12.74 -10.87
C SER A 146 3.75 13.59 -10.77
N LEU A 147 3.72 14.67 -10.00
CA LEU A 147 4.83 15.59 -9.84
C LEU A 147 5.75 15.18 -8.70
N ASN A 148 7.06 15.18 -8.98
CA ASN A 148 8.08 14.96 -7.96
C ASN A 148 8.57 16.30 -7.39
N VAL A 149 7.67 17.00 -6.71
CA VAL A 149 7.89 18.31 -6.12
C VAL A 149 7.78 18.25 -4.59
N ASP A 150 8.22 19.30 -3.92
CA ASP A 150 7.93 19.47 -2.50
C ASP A 150 6.49 19.98 -2.34
N TYR A 151 5.64 19.10 -1.84
CA TYR A 151 4.31 19.49 -1.40
C TYR A 151 4.45 20.27 -0.09
N ILE A 152 3.70 21.36 0.03
CA ILE A 152 3.70 22.25 1.21
C ILE A 152 2.28 22.40 1.75
N GLY A 153 2.15 22.84 2.99
CA GLY A 153 0.86 23.02 3.63
C GLY A 153 0.40 21.81 4.41
N GLN A 154 -0.92 21.68 4.55
CA GLN A 154 -1.54 20.60 5.30
C GLN A 154 -2.04 19.50 4.35
N CYS A 155 -1.78 18.27 4.73
CA CYS A 155 -2.29 17.09 4.02
C CYS A 155 -2.99 16.16 5.01
N LEU A 156 -4.01 15.47 4.51
CA LEU A 156 -4.83 14.57 5.30
C LEU A 156 -4.21 13.18 5.35
N VAL A 157 -4.02 12.65 6.55
CA VAL A 157 -3.72 11.23 6.79
C VAL A 157 -4.95 10.57 7.41
N SER A 158 -5.16 9.30 7.08
CA SER A 158 -6.22 8.49 7.67
C SER A 158 -5.71 7.11 8.07
N GLY A 159 -6.19 6.59 9.20
CA GLY A 159 -5.75 5.28 9.67
C GLY A 159 -6.43 4.81 10.97
N TYR A 160 -6.04 3.61 11.40
CA TYR A 160 -6.55 2.92 12.59
C TYR A 160 -5.45 2.72 13.65
N GLY A 161 -4.38 3.48 13.55
CA GLY A 161 -3.19 3.32 14.36
C GLY A 161 -3.36 3.68 15.81
N ARG A 162 -2.23 3.62 16.51
CA ARG A 162 -2.17 3.96 17.93
C ARG A 162 -2.50 5.43 18.14
N THR A 163 -3.23 5.67 19.21
CA THR A 163 -3.68 6.99 19.65
C THR A 163 -2.85 7.51 20.83
N GLY A 164 -1.93 6.70 21.36
CA GLY A 164 -1.09 7.01 22.50
C GLY A 164 0.16 6.12 22.55
N HIS A 165 0.96 6.30 23.62
CA HIS A 165 2.23 5.59 23.78
C HIS A 165 2.10 4.17 24.36
N LYS A 166 0.94 3.79 24.90
CA LYS A 166 0.72 2.47 25.47
C LYS A 166 0.37 1.45 24.38
N GLU A 167 0.74 0.19 24.62
CA GLU A 167 0.56 -0.88 23.63
C GLU A 167 -0.90 -1.12 23.23
N ASN A 168 -1.82 -0.86 24.12
CA ASN A 168 -3.27 -1.06 23.96
C ASN A 168 -4.03 0.18 23.45
N ASP A 169 -3.35 1.31 23.21
CA ASP A 169 -3.97 2.56 22.79
C ASP A 169 -4.29 2.60 21.28
N GLN A 170 -4.71 1.49 20.68
CA GLN A 170 -5.16 1.49 19.27
C GLN A 170 -6.55 2.10 19.14
N SER A 171 -6.77 2.88 18.09
CA SER A 171 -8.09 3.39 17.78
C SER A 171 -9.08 2.27 17.50
N THR A 172 -10.30 2.37 18.02
CA THR A 172 -11.40 1.48 17.68
C THR A 172 -12.07 1.85 16.34
N LYS A 173 -11.89 3.10 15.89
CA LYS A 173 -12.46 3.66 14.66
C LYS A 173 -11.38 4.25 13.75
N LEU A 174 -11.74 4.42 12.47
CA LEU A 174 -10.92 5.19 11.52
C LEU A 174 -10.79 6.64 11.99
N LEU A 175 -9.59 7.14 11.99
CA LEU A 175 -9.27 8.51 12.38
C LEU A 175 -8.66 9.27 11.22
N LEU A 176 -8.87 10.58 11.25
CA LEU A 176 -8.32 11.55 10.32
C LEU A 176 -7.42 12.54 11.06
N ALA A 177 -6.35 12.99 10.42
CA ALA A 177 -5.55 14.09 10.94
C ALA A 177 -4.93 14.92 9.81
N ASN A 178 -4.82 16.23 10.03
CA ASN A 178 -4.11 17.12 9.14
C ASN A 178 -2.65 17.26 9.62
N LEU A 179 -1.71 16.93 8.75
CA LEU A 179 -0.28 16.99 9.01
C LEU A 179 0.37 18.09 8.18
N VAL A 180 1.22 18.91 8.81
CA VAL A 180 2.01 19.94 8.11
C VAL A 180 3.23 19.28 7.49
N LEU A 181 3.38 19.43 6.17
CA LEU A 181 4.51 18.87 5.44
C LEU A 181 5.76 19.71 5.58
N LEU A 182 6.90 19.07 5.64
CA LEU A 182 8.22 19.69 5.57
C LEU A 182 8.77 19.61 4.14
N PRO A 183 9.27 20.74 3.60
CA PRO A 183 10.09 20.71 2.39
C PRO A 183 11.33 19.84 2.57
N LYS A 184 11.91 19.38 1.47
CA LYS A 184 13.05 18.46 1.42
C LYS A 184 14.23 18.88 2.31
N LYS A 185 14.66 20.15 2.24
CA LYS A 185 15.83 20.62 3.01
C LYS A 185 15.60 20.52 4.53
N PRO A 186 14.50 21.06 5.12
CA PRO A 186 14.15 20.84 6.52
C PRO A 186 14.01 19.36 6.89
N CYS A 187 13.38 18.54 6.04
CA CYS A 187 13.24 17.11 6.26
C CYS A 187 14.61 16.41 6.38
N ASN A 188 15.54 16.65 5.43
CA ASN A 188 16.89 16.10 5.47
C ASN A 188 17.64 16.51 6.74
N LYS A 189 17.54 17.79 7.15
CA LYS A 189 18.15 18.29 8.38
C LYS A 189 17.60 17.59 9.63
N LEU A 190 16.28 17.44 9.71
CA LEU A 190 15.60 16.80 10.83
C LEU A 190 15.98 15.34 11.00
N HIS A 191 16.00 14.59 9.89
CA HIS A 191 16.34 13.17 9.89
C HIS A 191 17.85 12.89 9.80
N ARG A 192 18.69 13.91 9.59
CA ARG A 192 20.16 13.83 9.43
C ARG A 192 20.57 12.84 8.33
N LYS A 193 19.78 12.73 7.26
CA LYS A 193 20.02 11.90 6.08
C LYS A 193 19.21 12.40 4.90
N MET A 194 19.56 11.91 3.68
CA MET A 194 18.79 12.21 2.47
C MET A 194 17.41 11.54 2.55
N MET A 195 16.37 12.36 2.42
CA MET A 195 14.96 11.94 2.48
C MET A 195 14.23 12.15 1.14
N ASP A 196 14.96 12.05 0.02
CA ASP A 196 14.43 12.34 -1.33
C ASP A 196 13.29 11.42 -1.76
N ASP A 197 13.28 10.19 -1.25
CA ASP A 197 12.25 9.19 -1.53
C ASP A 197 11.05 9.29 -0.60
N PHE A 198 11.05 10.31 0.28
CA PHE A 198 10.02 10.49 1.29
C PHE A 198 9.34 11.86 1.21
N VAL A 199 8.12 11.89 1.71
CA VAL A 199 7.43 13.09 2.18
C VAL A 199 7.51 13.04 3.69
N CYS A 200 7.84 14.16 4.34
CA CYS A 200 8.04 14.23 5.79
C CYS A 200 7.09 15.22 6.44
N THR A 201 6.77 14.96 7.69
CA THR A 201 6.08 15.92 8.56
C THR A 201 7.00 16.41 9.67
N ALA A 202 6.71 17.59 10.23
CA ALA A 202 7.34 18.05 11.44
C ALA A 202 6.93 17.15 12.62
N SER A 203 7.80 17.06 13.63
CA SER A 203 7.38 16.57 14.94
C SER A 203 6.29 17.49 15.47
N SER A 204 5.12 16.94 15.69
CA SER A 204 3.92 17.65 16.12
C SER A 204 3.21 16.78 17.15
N PRO A 205 2.34 17.34 18.00
CA PRO A 205 1.43 16.52 18.79
C PRO A 205 0.50 15.66 17.92
N THR A 206 0.37 15.98 16.61
CA THR A 206 -0.36 15.20 15.62
C THR A 206 0.63 14.41 14.77
N ASP A 207 0.54 13.08 14.81
CA ASP A 207 1.49 12.19 14.11
C ASP A 207 0.81 10.86 13.76
N VAL A 208 1.47 10.03 12.92
CA VAL A 208 1.01 8.66 12.67
C VAL A 208 1.54 7.69 13.72
N GLY A 209 0.81 6.61 13.96
CA GLY A 209 1.14 5.56 14.92
C GLY A 209 1.20 4.17 14.33
N LYS A 210 1.64 3.19 15.13
CA LYS A 210 1.62 1.77 14.73
C LYS A 210 0.20 1.34 14.38
N GLY A 211 -0.01 0.87 13.15
CA GLY A 211 -1.32 0.50 12.59
C GLY A 211 -1.82 1.43 11.49
N ASP A 212 -1.18 2.61 11.30
CA ASP A 212 -1.44 3.49 10.15
C ASP A 212 -0.62 3.11 8.92
N SER A 213 0.38 2.26 9.08
CA SER A 213 1.28 1.73 8.03
C SER A 213 0.54 1.37 6.76
N GLY A 214 1.02 1.84 5.61
CA GLY A 214 0.41 1.61 4.30
C GLY A 214 -0.79 2.50 3.99
N GLY A 215 -1.30 3.26 4.95
CA GLY A 215 -2.39 4.22 4.77
C GLY A 215 -2.01 5.43 3.91
N PRO A 216 -3.00 6.20 3.45
CA PRO A 216 -2.81 7.34 2.56
C PRO A 216 -2.36 8.61 3.28
N LEU A 217 -1.49 9.38 2.60
CA LEU A 217 -1.31 10.81 2.81
C LEU A 217 -1.82 11.53 1.55
N VAL A 218 -2.90 12.27 1.68
CA VAL A 218 -3.59 12.95 0.58
C VAL A 218 -3.48 14.46 0.77
N CYS A 219 -3.05 15.15 -0.29
CA CYS A 219 -2.98 16.60 -0.32
C CYS A 219 -3.99 17.15 -1.33
N ALA A 220 -4.56 18.30 -1.03
CA ALA A 220 -5.41 19.06 -1.93
C ALA A 220 -4.75 20.41 -2.29
N HIS A 221 -5.19 21.01 -3.37
CA HIS A 221 -4.67 22.29 -3.90
C HIS A 221 -3.16 22.26 -4.17
N THR A 222 -2.69 21.13 -4.69
CA THR A 222 -1.25 20.88 -4.95
C THR A 222 -0.78 21.40 -6.30
N GLY A 223 -1.70 21.65 -7.22
CA GLY A 223 -1.40 21.94 -8.63
C GLY A 223 -0.93 20.72 -9.41
N ASP A 224 -1.01 19.50 -8.85
CA ASP A 224 -0.71 18.26 -9.57
C ASP A 224 -1.78 18.03 -10.65
N PRO A 225 -1.40 17.77 -11.93
CA PRO A 225 -2.38 17.59 -13.01
C PRO A 225 -3.31 16.38 -12.82
N ASN A 226 -2.96 15.45 -11.95
CA ASN A 226 -3.81 14.30 -11.61
C ASN A 226 -4.81 14.61 -10.48
N GLU A 227 -4.69 15.74 -9.80
CA GLU A 227 -5.53 16.09 -8.67
C GLU A 227 -7.01 16.15 -9.05
N LYS A 228 -7.87 15.61 -8.19
CA LYS A 228 -9.33 15.67 -8.27
C LYS A 228 -9.91 16.25 -6.98
N ASP A 229 -11.23 16.36 -6.87
CA ASP A 229 -11.97 17.01 -5.77
C ASP A 229 -11.51 16.57 -4.35
N LYS A 230 -11.17 15.30 -4.18
CA LYS A 230 -10.67 14.76 -2.91
C LYS A 230 -9.15 14.91 -2.74
N GLY A 231 -8.47 15.57 -3.69
CA GLY A 231 -7.01 15.75 -3.71
C GLY A 231 -6.29 14.66 -4.50
N VAL A 232 -5.03 14.45 -4.16
CA VAL A 232 -4.12 13.49 -4.80
C VAL A 232 -3.29 12.75 -3.75
N LEU A 233 -3.05 11.44 -3.97
CA LEU A 233 -2.22 10.60 -3.09
C LEU A 233 -0.74 10.96 -3.28
N VAL A 234 -0.13 11.63 -2.29
CA VAL A 234 1.28 12.06 -2.35
C VAL A 234 2.20 11.13 -1.59
N GLY A 235 1.70 10.42 -0.58
CA GLY A 235 2.50 9.56 0.26
C GLY A 235 1.77 8.32 0.77
N VAL A 236 2.57 7.30 1.12
CA VAL A 236 2.12 6.08 1.80
C VAL A 236 2.80 6.02 3.14
N VAL A 237 2.05 5.85 4.22
CA VAL A 237 2.60 5.78 5.58
C VAL A 237 3.63 4.66 5.67
N SER A 238 4.90 5.03 5.89
CA SER A 238 6.01 4.10 6.04
C SER A 238 6.46 3.98 7.49
N GLY A 239 6.64 5.10 8.17
CA GLY A 239 7.10 5.07 9.55
C GLY A 239 7.08 6.41 10.25
N HIS A 240 7.50 6.32 11.51
CA HIS A 240 7.60 7.43 12.44
C HIS A 240 8.95 7.38 13.16
N SER A 241 9.51 8.53 13.45
CA SER A 241 10.73 8.68 14.27
C SER A 241 10.43 9.55 15.46
N VAL A 242 10.59 9.03 16.66
CA VAL A 242 10.34 9.77 17.92
C VAL A 242 11.09 11.10 17.90
N GLY A 243 10.39 12.20 18.16
CA GLY A 243 10.92 13.55 18.16
C GLY A 243 11.25 14.15 16.79
N LYS A 244 11.02 13.41 15.68
CA LYS A 244 11.30 13.86 14.32
C LYS A 244 10.10 13.84 13.39
N GLY A 245 8.93 13.35 13.86
CA GLY A 245 7.72 13.21 13.04
C GLY A 245 7.71 11.99 12.13
N SER A 246 6.76 11.98 11.22
CA SER A 246 6.49 10.86 10.33
C SER A 246 7.11 11.02 8.95
N PHE A 247 7.35 9.89 8.29
CA PHE A 247 7.80 9.83 6.91
C PHE A 247 6.93 8.88 6.09
N PHE A 248 6.67 9.29 4.88
CA PHE A 248 5.77 8.63 3.93
C PHE A 248 6.56 8.33 2.67
N THR A 249 6.43 7.14 2.11
CA THR A 249 7.02 6.84 0.80
C THR A 249 6.42 7.76 -0.25
N ARG A 250 7.24 8.53 -0.96
CA ARG A 250 6.83 9.53 -1.97
C ARG A 250 6.27 8.83 -3.21
N VAL A 251 4.95 8.90 -3.43
CA VAL A 251 4.24 8.15 -4.47
C VAL A 251 4.71 8.48 -5.88
N SER A 252 4.99 9.75 -6.18
CA SER A 252 5.44 10.19 -7.51
C SER A 252 6.75 9.54 -7.99
N LYS A 253 7.62 9.11 -7.07
CA LYS A 253 8.84 8.35 -7.39
C LYS A 253 8.56 6.96 -7.95
N TYR A 254 7.37 6.41 -7.68
CA TYR A 254 6.95 5.06 -8.05
C TYR A 254 5.89 5.04 -9.16
N LYS A 255 5.68 6.17 -9.88
CA LYS A 255 4.69 6.28 -10.96
C LYS A 255 4.76 5.11 -11.93
N LYS A 256 5.94 4.81 -12.48
CA LYS A 256 6.14 3.68 -13.41
C LYS A 256 5.78 2.32 -12.78
N PHE A 257 6.13 2.10 -11.52
CA PHE A 257 5.78 0.89 -10.78
C PHE A 257 4.26 0.78 -10.64
N LEU A 258 3.61 1.84 -10.20
CA LEU A 258 2.16 1.89 -10.00
C LEU A 258 1.37 1.72 -11.31
N GLU A 259 1.82 2.32 -12.41
CA GLU A 259 1.12 2.26 -13.70
C GLU A 259 1.32 0.93 -14.43
N LYS A 260 2.57 0.46 -14.51
CA LYS A 260 2.93 -0.68 -15.36
C LYS A 260 2.66 -2.04 -14.73
N THR A 261 2.64 -2.15 -13.40
CA THR A 261 2.36 -3.42 -12.73
C THR A 261 0.90 -3.85 -12.95
N LYS A 262 0.70 -5.01 -13.59
CA LYS A 262 -0.62 -5.59 -13.91
C LYS A 262 -0.77 -6.95 -13.23
N SER A 263 -1.98 -7.34 -12.87
CA SER A 263 -2.27 -8.60 -12.18
C SER A 263 -2.01 -9.87 -13.02
N GLY A 264 -1.97 -9.74 -14.35
CA GLY A 264 -1.92 -10.87 -15.28
C GLY A 264 -0.72 -10.93 -16.24
N ALA A 265 0.22 -9.97 -16.20
CA ALA A 265 1.32 -9.94 -17.16
C ALA A 265 2.59 -10.57 -16.57
N TYR A 266 2.72 -11.89 -16.64
CA TYR A 266 3.96 -12.59 -16.31
C TYR A 266 4.45 -13.35 -17.54
N SER A 267 5.49 -12.87 -18.21
CA SER A 267 6.36 -13.79 -18.93
C SER A 267 7.23 -14.47 -17.86
N THR A 268 6.86 -15.65 -17.43
CA THR A 268 7.85 -16.58 -16.96
C THR A 268 8.80 -16.77 -18.14
N HIS A 269 10.05 -16.33 -18.02
CA HIS A 269 11.11 -16.91 -18.80
C HIS A 269 11.21 -18.36 -18.34
N SER A 270 10.36 -19.24 -18.90
CA SER A 270 10.71 -20.63 -19.02
C SER A 270 11.93 -20.62 -19.94
N SER A 271 13.08 -21.03 -19.43
CA SER A 271 14.16 -21.50 -20.27
C SER A 271 13.55 -22.59 -21.15
N GLN A 272 13.22 -22.25 -22.38
CA GLN A 272 13.02 -23.23 -23.40
C GLN A 272 14.38 -23.90 -23.59
N HIS A 273 14.54 -25.03 -22.91
CA HIS A 273 15.49 -26.02 -23.37
C HIS A 273 15.04 -26.40 -24.80
N CYS A 274 15.76 -25.85 -25.77
CA CYS A 274 15.68 -26.28 -27.17
C CYS A 274 16.18 -27.70 -27.19
N THR A 275 15.28 -28.66 -27.09
CA THR A 275 15.58 -30.07 -27.38
C THR A 275 15.72 -30.15 -28.88
N PHE A 276 16.95 -30.13 -29.37
CA PHE A 276 17.25 -30.47 -30.73
C PHE A 276 16.91 -31.97 -30.92
N ILE A 277 15.75 -32.23 -31.53
CA ILE A 277 15.43 -33.56 -32.01
C ILE A 277 16.30 -33.79 -33.27
N PHE A 278 17.35 -34.60 -33.11
CA PHE A 278 18.07 -35.17 -34.25
C PHE A 278 17.13 -36.15 -34.94
N LEU A 279 16.56 -35.75 -36.06
CA LEU A 279 15.93 -36.65 -37.03
C LEU A 279 17.06 -37.42 -37.74
N GLY A 280 17.36 -38.63 -37.25
CA GLY A 280 18.21 -39.58 -37.95
C GLY A 280 17.49 -40.09 -39.20
N LEU A 281 18.00 -39.70 -40.36
CA LEU A 281 17.63 -40.31 -41.65
C LEU A 281 18.14 -41.75 -41.66
N ILE A 282 17.20 -42.70 -41.54
CA ILE A 282 17.48 -44.12 -41.83
C ILE A 282 17.33 -44.31 -43.34
N TYR A 283 18.47 -44.46 -44.02
CA TYR A 283 18.51 -44.96 -45.41
C TYR A 283 18.22 -46.46 -45.41
N LEU A 284 17.09 -46.82 -45.96
CA LEU A 284 16.73 -48.19 -46.26
C LEU A 284 17.31 -48.53 -47.65
N THR A 285 18.41 -49.24 -47.68
CA THR A 285 18.89 -49.88 -48.93
C THR A 285 18.15 -51.19 -49.10
N VAL A 286 17.34 -51.23 -50.13
CA VAL A 286 16.73 -52.52 -50.69
C VAL A 286 17.80 -53.16 -51.52
N PHE A 287 18.21 -54.40 -51.19
CA PHE A 287 18.87 -55.31 -52.10
C PHE A 287 17.90 -56.42 -52.44
N LEU A 288 17.66 -56.54 -53.76
CA LEU A 288 17.03 -57.72 -54.44
C LEU A 288 18.01 -58.88 -54.38
N PHE A 289 17.51 -60.00 -53.93
CA PHE A 289 17.58 -61.33 -54.62
C PHE A 289 16.63 -62.30 -53.92
#